data_11b400bb44fdbad419d84b3c77bd3bdf
#
_entry.id   11b400bb44fdbad419d84b3c77bd3bdf
#
_cell.length_a   1.000
_cell.length_b   1.000
_cell.length_c   1.000
_cell.angle_alpha   90.00
_cell.angle_beta   90.00
_cell.angle_gamma   90.00
#
_symmetry.space_group_name_H-M   'P 1'
#
loop_
_entity.id
_entity.type
_entity.pdbx_description
1 polymer ?
#
loop_
_entity_poly.entity_id
_entity_poly.type
_entity_poly.pdbx_seq_one_letter_code
_entity_poly.pdbx_strand_id
1 'polypeptide(L)'
;FSLQDENIFNIAVKGVFDDAQDIVKAVSNDHAFKAKHKIGAVNSINWARVAAQIVYYFKGYFAVTKNNSEKVSFAVPSGNFGNVCAGHIARMMGLPIDKLVVATNENDVLDEFFKTGVYRPRGSANTYHTSSPSMDISKASNFERFVFDLVGRDSAKVRELWAAVDAGGAFDIKQAGLFDKIADYG
;
A
#
# COMPACT_ATOMS: atom_id res chain seq x y z
N PHE A 1 -9.49 20.84 -0.14
CA PHE A 1 -10.79 21.54 -0.18
C PHE A 1 -10.80 22.65 -1.23
N SER A 2 -10.19 22.38 -2.38
CA SER A 2 -10.03 23.36 -3.47
C SER A 2 -11.26 23.44 -4.38
N LEU A 3 -12.10 22.39 -4.43
CA LEU A 3 -13.33 22.37 -5.22
C LEU A 3 -14.54 22.39 -4.28
N GLN A 4 -15.50 23.27 -4.58
CA GLN A 4 -16.74 23.46 -3.81
C GLN A 4 -17.95 23.60 -4.75
N ASP A 5 -17.96 22.82 -5.84
CA ASP A 5 -19.10 22.78 -6.75
C ASP A 5 -20.30 22.08 -6.06
N GLU A 6 -21.51 22.33 -6.54
CA GLU A 6 -22.76 21.84 -5.93
C GLU A 6 -22.81 20.32 -5.71
N ASN A 7 -22.05 19.56 -6.48
CA ASN A 7 -21.98 18.10 -6.40
C ASN A 7 -20.73 17.58 -5.69
N ILE A 8 -19.92 18.47 -5.07
CA ILE A 8 -18.67 18.11 -4.38
C ILE A 8 -18.81 18.43 -2.88
N PHE A 9 -18.81 17.39 -2.07
CA PHE A 9 -18.95 17.48 -0.63
C PHE A 9 -17.66 17.12 0.07
N ASN A 10 -17.12 18.04 0.86
CA ASN A 10 -15.93 17.81 1.68
C ASN A 10 -16.38 17.58 3.13
N ILE A 11 -16.18 16.37 3.64
CA ILE A 11 -16.59 15.97 4.98
C ILE A 11 -15.35 15.73 5.82
N ALA A 12 -15.23 16.46 6.94
CA ALA A 12 -14.18 16.24 7.93
C ALA A 12 -14.61 15.14 8.92
N VAL A 13 -13.76 14.14 9.08
CA VAL A 13 -13.94 13.06 10.07
C VAL A 13 -12.96 13.29 11.23
N LYS A 14 -13.45 13.23 12.47
CA LYS A 14 -12.57 13.25 13.65
C LYS A 14 -11.93 11.87 13.79
N GLY A 15 -10.64 11.80 13.58
CA GLY A 15 -9.87 10.56 13.63
C GLY A 15 -8.62 10.62 12.76
N VAL A 16 -8.03 9.48 12.52
CA VAL A 16 -6.89 9.29 11.61
C VAL A 16 -7.36 8.82 10.23
N PHE A 17 -6.43 8.72 9.30
CA PHE A 17 -6.75 8.30 7.91
C PHE A 17 -7.42 6.92 7.86
N ASP A 18 -7.01 6.00 8.71
CA ASP A 18 -7.56 4.64 8.74
C ASP A 18 -9.04 4.63 9.12
N ASP A 19 -9.50 5.51 10.03
CA ASP A 19 -10.91 5.65 10.40
C ASP A 19 -11.77 6.06 9.20
N ALA A 20 -11.30 7.04 8.43
CA ALA A 20 -11.98 7.47 7.21
C ALA A 20 -11.97 6.36 6.13
N GLN A 21 -10.88 5.60 6.03
CA GLN A 21 -10.77 4.48 5.09
C GLN A 21 -11.71 3.33 5.46
N ASP A 22 -11.90 3.06 6.73
CA ASP A 22 -12.82 2.01 7.19
C ASP A 22 -14.29 2.36 6.90
N ILE A 23 -14.67 3.64 6.98
CA ILE A 23 -15.99 4.11 6.53
C ILE A 23 -16.15 3.82 5.02
N VAL A 24 -15.15 4.16 4.20
CA VAL A 24 -15.19 3.91 2.76
C VAL A 24 -15.32 2.42 2.45
N LYS A 25 -14.61 1.56 3.18
CA LYS A 25 -14.69 0.10 3.04
C LYS A 25 -16.07 -0.42 3.45
N ALA A 26 -16.61 0.04 4.57
CA ALA A 26 -17.94 -0.36 5.04
C ALA A 26 -19.02 -0.04 3.99
N VAL A 27 -19.01 1.18 3.44
CA VAL A 27 -19.92 1.59 2.36
C VAL A 27 -19.70 0.75 1.09
N SER A 28 -18.47 0.45 0.74
CA SER A 28 -18.12 -0.35 -0.46
C SER A 28 -18.54 -1.81 -0.33
N ASN A 29 -18.62 -2.33 0.88
CA ASN A 29 -19.03 -3.71 1.18
C ASN A 29 -20.56 -3.87 1.25
N ASP A 30 -21.32 -2.79 1.35
CA ASP A 30 -22.75 -2.82 1.17
C ASP A 30 -23.08 -2.91 -0.33
N HIS A 31 -23.20 -4.14 -0.81
CA HIS A 31 -23.43 -4.42 -2.23
C HIS A 31 -24.76 -3.84 -2.74
N ALA A 32 -25.80 -3.80 -1.92
CA ALA A 32 -27.10 -3.25 -2.30
C ALA A 32 -27.01 -1.73 -2.47
N PHE A 33 -26.39 -1.04 -1.51
CA PHE A 33 -26.14 0.39 -1.56
C PHE A 33 -25.23 0.76 -2.74
N LYS A 34 -24.15 0.03 -2.91
CA LYS A 34 -23.19 0.24 -4.01
C LYS A 34 -23.84 0.10 -5.39
N ALA A 35 -24.67 -0.92 -5.59
CA ALA A 35 -25.38 -1.14 -6.86
C ALA A 35 -26.40 -0.02 -7.13
N LYS A 36 -27.17 0.37 -6.11
CA LYS A 36 -28.17 1.44 -6.21
C LYS A 36 -27.56 2.79 -6.58
N HIS A 37 -26.43 3.15 -5.94
CA HIS A 37 -25.81 4.46 -6.07
C HIS A 37 -24.62 4.49 -7.06
N LYS A 38 -24.28 3.36 -7.68
CA LYS A 38 -23.16 3.23 -8.64
C LYS A 38 -21.84 3.78 -8.08
N ILE A 39 -21.53 3.41 -6.83
CA ILE A 39 -20.38 3.94 -6.11
C ILE A 39 -19.08 3.43 -6.73
N GLY A 40 -18.16 4.36 -7.00
CA GLY A 40 -16.77 4.11 -7.35
C GLY A 40 -15.82 4.67 -6.30
N ALA A 41 -14.56 4.28 -6.35
CA ALA A 41 -13.52 4.82 -5.50
C ALA A 41 -12.41 5.46 -6.35
N VAL A 42 -11.94 6.66 -5.95
CA VAL A 42 -10.82 7.37 -6.59
C VAL A 42 -9.61 7.51 -5.67
N ASN A 43 -9.59 6.79 -4.56
CA ASN A 43 -8.48 6.76 -3.60
C ASN A 43 -7.39 5.75 -4.00
N SER A 44 -6.39 5.56 -3.14
CA SER A 44 -5.25 4.66 -3.37
C SER A 44 -5.62 3.17 -3.47
N ILE A 45 -6.84 2.79 -3.08
CA ILE A 45 -7.35 1.41 -3.23
C ILE A 45 -7.67 1.09 -4.70
N ASN A 46 -7.98 2.11 -5.50
CA ASN A 46 -8.35 1.93 -6.90
C ASN A 46 -7.14 1.42 -7.70
N TRP A 47 -7.29 0.25 -8.30
CA TRP A 47 -6.26 -0.38 -9.13
C TRP A 47 -5.77 0.52 -10.28
N ALA A 48 -6.65 1.28 -10.92
CA ALA A 48 -6.27 2.18 -12.00
C ALA A 48 -5.23 3.23 -11.56
N ARG A 49 -5.26 3.66 -10.30
CA ARG A 49 -4.24 4.56 -9.75
C ARG A 49 -2.89 3.86 -9.61
N VAL A 50 -2.87 2.63 -9.13
CA VAL A 50 -1.63 1.85 -9.05
C VAL A 50 -1.08 1.60 -10.45
N ALA A 51 -1.93 1.20 -11.40
CA ALA A 51 -1.54 0.96 -12.78
C ALA A 51 -0.94 2.22 -13.44
N ALA A 52 -1.54 3.38 -13.24
CA ALA A 52 -1.00 4.64 -13.75
C ALA A 52 0.37 4.99 -13.12
N GLN A 53 0.59 4.64 -11.86
CA GLN A 53 1.87 4.88 -11.17
C GLN A 53 3.00 3.99 -11.68
N ILE A 54 2.72 2.85 -12.30
CA ILE A 54 3.75 2.01 -12.95
C ILE A 54 4.53 2.83 -13.98
N VAL A 55 3.86 3.69 -14.72
CA VAL A 55 4.47 4.56 -15.75
C VAL A 55 5.57 5.45 -15.17
N TYR A 56 5.44 5.89 -13.91
CA TYR A 56 6.44 6.76 -13.28
C TYR A 56 7.80 6.07 -13.15
N TYR A 57 7.80 4.76 -12.85
CA TYR A 57 9.03 3.97 -12.74
C TYR A 57 9.71 3.79 -14.08
N PHE A 58 8.96 3.49 -15.13
CA PHE A 58 9.51 3.41 -16.48
C PHE A 58 10.06 4.76 -16.92
N LYS A 59 9.30 5.85 -16.75
CA LYS A 59 9.74 7.19 -17.12
C LYS A 59 10.96 7.61 -16.31
N GLY A 60 10.99 7.38 -15.01
CA GLY A 60 12.13 7.69 -14.16
C GLY A 60 13.37 6.87 -14.54
N TYR A 61 13.20 5.58 -14.80
CA TYR A 61 14.28 4.72 -15.24
C TYR A 61 14.91 5.22 -16.55
N PHE A 62 14.13 5.46 -17.59
CA PHE A 62 14.65 5.92 -18.88
C PHE A 62 15.22 7.35 -18.84
N ALA A 63 14.86 8.15 -17.84
CA ALA A 63 15.42 9.48 -17.69
C ALA A 63 16.85 9.48 -17.14
N VAL A 64 17.25 8.42 -16.41
CA VAL A 64 18.57 8.36 -15.72
C VAL A 64 19.49 7.30 -16.28
N THR A 65 19.01 6.40 -17.17
CA THR A 65 19.80 5.32 -17.75
C THR A 65 20.03 5.54 -19.24
N LYS A 66 21.11 4.95 -19.74
CA LYS A 66 21.47 4.97 -21.18
C LYS A 66 21.14 3.65 -21.89
N ASN A 67 21.02 2.58 -21.12
CA ASN A 67 20.75 1.25 -21.65
C ASN A 67 20.06 0.38 -20.58
N ASN A 68 19.47 -0.74 -20.99
CA ASN A 68 18.68 -1.61 -20.13
C ASN A 68 19.52 -2.55 -19.23
N SER A 69 20.84 -2.47 -19.26
CA SER A 69 21.72 -3.23 -18.35
C SER A 69 21.99 -2.47 -17.03
N GLU A 70 21.69 -1.18 -17.00
CA GLU A 70 21.87 -0.38 -15.80
C GLU A 70 20.73 -0.66 -14.81
N LYS A 71 21.07 -0.74 -13.52
CA LYS A 71 20.09 -0.91 -12.46
C LYS A 71 19.83 0.41 -11.74
N VAL A 72 18.60 0.66 -11.35
CA VAL A 72 18.18 1.88 -10.63
C VAL A 72 17.46 1.50 -9.36
N SER A 73 17.80 2.13 -8.24
CA SER A 73 17.05 2.04 -6.99
C SER A 73 16.11 3.24 -6.87
N PHE A 74 14.92 3.01 -6.33
CA PHE A 74 13.92 4.05 -6.09
C PHE A 74 13.65 4.17 -4.59
N ALA A 75 13.79 5.38 -4.05
CA ALA A 75 13.32 5.70 -2.70
C ALA A 75 11.87 6.22 -2.79
N VAL A 76 10.97 5.56 -2.10
CA VAL A 76 9.53 5.77 -2.24
C VAL A 76 8.91 6.05 -0.88
N PRO A 77 8.54 7.31 -0.57
CA PRO A 77 7.74 7.61 0.60
C PRO A 77 6.40 6.86 0.54
N SER A 78 6.08 6.12 1.58
CA SER A 78 4.92 5.22 1.54
C SER A 78 4.15 5.17 2.85
N GLY A 79 2.83 5.43 2.76
CA GLY A 79 1.85 5.06 3.77
C GLY A 79 1.03 3.85 3.30
N ASN A 80 0.17 4.03 2.29
CA ASN A 80 -0.73 3.00 1.75
C ASN A 80 -0.06 1.96 0.82
N PHE A 81 1.24 2.01 0.64
CA PHE A 81 2.01 1.11 -0.23
C PHE A 81 1.63 1.17 -1.73
N GLY A 82 0.80 2.11 -2.16
CA GLY A 82 0.31 2.18 -3.54
C GLY A 82 1.43 2.39 -4.55
N ASN A 83 2.28 3.36 -4.31
CA ASN A 83 3.41 3.70 -5.19
C ASN A 83 4.48 2.60 -5.17
N VAL A 84 4.85 2.08 -3.99
CA VAL A 84 5.80 0.94 -3.88
C VAL A 84 5.27 -0.29 -4.60
N CYS A 85 3.97 -0.58 -4.48
CA CYS A 85 3.31 -1.67 -5.21
C CYS A 85 3.45 -1.48 -6.73
N ALA A 86 3.29 -0.25 -7.24
CA ALA A 86 3.51 0.05 -8.65
C ALA A 86 4.97 -0.20 -9.07
N GLY A 87 5.93 0.15 -8.24
CA GLY A 87 7.36 -0.16 -8.45
C GLY A 87 7.64 -1.66 -8.45
N HIS A 88 7.03 -2.40 -7.52
CA HIS A 88 7.09 -3.86 -7.49
C HIS A 88 6.59 -4.47 -8.81
N ILE A 89 5.45 -4.00 -9.31
CA ILE A 89 4.88 -4.47 -10.57
C ILE A 89 5.78 -4.10 -11.76
N ALA A 90 6.32 -2.86 -11.80
CA ALA A 90 7.27 -2.46 -12.84
C ALA A 90 8.49 -3.39 -12.88
N ARG A 91 9.02 -3.77 -11.71
CA ARG A 91 10.11 -4.76 -11.59
C ARG A 91 9.69 -6.14 -12.12
N MET A 92 8.51 -6.61 -11.77
CA MET A 92 7.96 -7.87 -12.29
C MET A 92 7.74 -7.85 -13.80
N MET A 93 7.48 -6.67 -14.39
CA MET A 93 7.40 -6.46 -15.84
C MET A 93 8.77 -6.47 -16.53
N GLY A 94 9.86 -6.55 -15.76
CA GLY A 94 11.21 -6.63 -16.27
C GLY A 94 12.00 -5.32 -16.23
N LEU A 95 11.46 -4.25 -15.61
CA LEU A 95 12.23 -3.03 -15.41
C LEU A 95 13.42 -3.31 -14.47
N PRO A 96 14.68 -2.96 -14.83
CA PRO A 96 15.86 -3.27 -14.04
C PRO A 96 15.94 -2.41 -12.75
N ILE A 97 15.07 -2.70 -11.81
CA ILE A 97 15.07 -2.10 -10.48
C ILE A 97 15.96 -2.93 -9.57
N ASP A 98 16.96 -2.28 -8.99
CA ASP A 98 17.84 -2.90 -7.99
C ASP A 98 17.12 -3.01 -6.65
N LYS A 99 16.78 -1.85 -6.05
CA LYS A 99 16.08 -1.78 -4.77
C LYS A 99 14.87 -0.85 -4.81
N LEU A 100 13.86 -1.20 -4.03
CA LEU A 100 12.76 -0.33 -3.67
C LEU A 100 12.90 0.02 -2.19
N VAL A 101 13.39 1.22 -1.91
CA VAL A 101 13.57 1.72 -0.54
C VAL A 101 12.24 2.30 -0.07
N VAL A 102 11.64 1.69 0.93
CA VAL A 102 10.36 2.11 1.50
C VAL A 102 10.63 3.10 2.63
N ALA A 103 10.38 4.38 2.35
CA ALA A 103 10.54 5.43 3.35
C ALA A 103 9.23 5.64 4.10
N THR A 104 9.26 5.52 5.43
CA THR A 104 8.12 5.75 6.32
C THR A 104 8.38 6.95 7.23
N ASN A 105 7.33 7.49 7.83
CA ASN A 105 7.45 8.35 9.00
C ASN A 105 7.49 7.48 10.28
N GLU A 106 7.19 8.07 11.43
CA GLU A 106 7.16 7.37 12.72
C GLU A 106 6.13 6.23 12.77
N ASN A 107 5.20 6.18 11.81
CA ASN A 107 4.29 5.05 11.59
C ASN A 107 4.99 4.00 10.72
N ASP A 108 5.94 3.30 11.30
CA ASP A 108 6.97 2.48 10.68
C ASP A 108 6.60 1.00 10.47
N VAL A 109 5.30 0.67 10.41
CA VAL A 109 4.81 -0.72 10.26
C VAL A 109 5.39 -1.42 9.04
N LEU A 110 5.57 -0.69 7.93
CA LEU A 110 6.17 -1.25 6.72
C LEU A 110 7.68 -1.46 6.89
N ASP A 111 8.38 -0.52 7.52
CA ASP A 111 9.80 -0.65 7.84
C ASP A 111 10.04 -1.85 8.78
N GLU A 112 9.21 -1.99 9.83
CA GLU A 112 9.23 -3.19 10.71
C GLU A 112 9.10 -4.47 9.88
N PHE A 113 8.14 -4.52 8.95
CA PHE A 113 7.93 -5.70 8.12
C PHE A 113 9.17 -6.05 7.28
N PHE A 114 9.75 -5.10 6.57
CA PHE A 114 10.91 -5.38 5.70
C PHE A 114 12.17 -5.73 6.50
N LYS A 115 12.29 -5.26 7.73
CA LYS A 115 13.39 -5.62 8.64
C LYS A 115 13.19 -6.96 9.36
N THR A 116 11.96 -7.28 9.70
CA THR A 116 11.67 -8.40 10.62
C THR A 116 10.86 -9.54 10.01
N GLY A 117 10.15 -9.30 8.92
CA GLY A 117 9.16 -10.23 8.36
C GLY A 117 7.80 -10.19 9.06
N VAL A 118 7.65 -9.36 10.10
CA VAL A 118 6.42 -9.27 10.90
C VAL A 118 5.59 -8.07 10.44
N TYR A 119 4.37 -8.31 10.02
CA TYR A 119 3.39 -7.26 9.73
C TYR A 119 2.40 -7.14 10.86
N ARG A 120 2.48 -6.02 11.58
CA ARG A 120 1.68 -5.72 12.77
C ARG A 120 1.08 -4.33 12.69
N PRO A 121 -0.06 -4.14 12.01
CA PRO A 121 -0.74 -2.85 11.99
C PRO A 121 -1.12 -2.41 13.41
N ARG A 122 -0.96 -1.12 13.68
CA ARG A 122 -1.38 -0.49 14.94
C ARG A 122 -2.82 -0.03 14.81
N GLY A 123 -3.58 -0.09 15.90
CA GLY A 123 -4.92 0.53 15.93
C GLY A 123 -4.82 2.06 15.89
N SER A 124 -5.92 2.73 15.53
CA SER A 124 -5.99 4.20 15.38
C SER A 124 -5.48 4.95 16.62
N ALA A 125 -5.73 4.44 17.83
CA ALA A 125 -5.25 5.04 19.07
C ALA A 125 -3.71 5.02 19.22
N ASN A 126 -3.02 4.14 18.51
CA ASN A 126 -1.57 3.96 18.56
C ASN A 126 -0.88 4.44 17.27
N THR A 127 -1.60 5.08 16.38
CA THR A 127 -1.06 5.72 15.16
C THR A 127 -0.60 7.12 15.54
N TYR A 128 0.65 7.45 15.24
CA TYR A 128 1.23 8.75 15.55
C TYR A 128 0.69 9.83 14.60
N HIS A 129 0.36 11.00 15.16
CA HIS A 129 0.10 12.20 14.36
C HIS A 129 1.43 12.89 14.06
N THR A 130 1.79 12.95 12.79
CA THR A 130 3.07 13.51 12.36
C THR A 130 2.89 14.77 11.52
N SER A 131 4.00 15.42 11.15
CA SER A 131 4.00 16.53 10.19
C SER A 131 3.64 16.11 8.75
N SER A 132 3.52 14.80 8.49
CA SER A 132 3.15 14.22 7.20
C SER A 132 1.84 13.42 7.30
N PRO A 133 0.71 14.06 7.60
CA PRO A 133 -0.53 13.37 7.99
C PRO A 133 -1.08 12.40 6.92
N SER A 134 -0.77 12.62 5.65
CA SER A 134 -1.13 11.68 4.57
C SER A 134 -0.39 10.35 4.64
N MET A 135 0.67 10.27 5.45
CA MET A 135 1.49 9.09 5.69
C MET A 135 1.22 8.48 7.08
N ASP A 136 0.30 9.04 7.88
CA ASP A 136 -0.10 8.52 9.19
C ASP A 136 -1.04 7.33 9.01
N ILE A 137 -0.47 6.23 8.53
CA ILE A 137 -1.15 5.02 8.12
C ILE A 137 -0.48 3.83 8.77
N SER A 138 -1.25 3.01 9.47
CA SER A 138 -0.79 1.74 10.03
C SER A 138 -1.15 0.54 9.16
N LYS A 139 -2.37 0.53 8.59
CA LYS A 139 -2.85 -0.58 7.76
C LYS A 139 -2.80 -0.20 6.28
N ALA A 140 -1.66 -0.48 5.62
CA ALA A 140 -1.42 -0.11 4.23
C ALA A 140 -2.31 -0.93 3.27
N SER A 141 -3.28 -0.27 2.62
CA SER A 141 -4.33 -0.92 1.82
C SER A 141 -3.84 -1.63 0.56
N ASN A 142 -2.67 -1.25 0.02
CA ASN A 142 -2.10 -1.91 -1.17
C ASN A 142 -1.01 -2.94 -0.82
N PHE A 143 -0.67 -3.07 0.46
CA PHE A 143 0.34 -4.03 0.91
C PHE A 143 -0.10 -5.48 0.68
N GLU A 144 -1.38 -5.74 0.79
CA GLU A 144 -2.00 -7.03 0.48
C GLU A 144 -1.68 -7.52 -0.94
N ARG A 145 -1.59 -6.61 -1.91
CA ARG A 145 -1.24 -6.95 -3.31
C ARG A 145 0.19 -7.47 -3.44
N PHE A 146 1.10 -6.85 -2.71
CA PHE A 146 2.50 -7.30 -2.64
C PHE A 146 2.60 -8.68 -1.95
N VAL A 147 1.92 -8.84 -0.81
CA VAL A 147 1.92 -10.12 -0.09
C VAL A 147 1.29 -11.22 -0.92
N PHE A 148 0.26 -10.94 -1.72
CA PHE A 148 -0.31 -11.89 -2.66
C PHE A 148 0.74 -12.45 -3.64
N ASP A 149 1.55 -11.59 -4.24
CA ASP A 149 2.65 -12.04 -5.09
C ASP A 149 3.73 -12.78 -4.30
N LEU A 150 4.06 -12.31 -3.11
CA LEU A 150 5.07 -12.91 -2.23
C LEU A 150 4.73 -14.37 -1.85
N VAL A 151 3.46 -14.66 -1.56
CA VAL A 151 2.98 -16.01 -1.24
C VAL A 151 2.69 -16.86 -2.48
N GLY A 152 3.13 -16.43 -3.65
CA GLY A 152 2.95 -17.17 -4.91
C GLY A 152 1.54 -17.09 -5.49
N ARG A 153 0.82 -16.00 -5.21
CA ARG A 153 -0.57 -15.72 -5.64
C ARG A 153 -1.61 -16.69 -5.06
N ASP A 154 -1.30 -17.24 -3.91
CA ASP A 154 -2.22 -18.11 -3.17
C ASP A 154 -3.20 -17.27 -2.35
N SER A 155 -4.44 -17.14 -2.82
CA SER A 155 -5.49 -16.37 -2.16
C SER A 155 -5.94 -16.98 -0.81
N ALA A 156 -5.75 -18.28 -0.59
CA ALA A 156 -6.08 -18.91 0.67
C ALA A 156 -5.07 -18.49 1.76
N LYS A 157 -3.78 -18.50 1.43
CA LYS A 157 -2.72 -17.99 2.30
C LYS A 157 -2.89 -16.51 2.65
N VAL A 158 -3.25 -15.68 1.67
CA VAL A 158 -3.52 -14.25 1.94
C VAL A 158 -4.66 -14.10 2.93
N ARG A 159 -5.77 -14.82 2.75
CA ARG A 159 -6.91 -14.78 3.69
C ARG A 159 -6.52 -15.23 5.09
N GLU A 160 -5.70 -16.26 5.21
CA GLU A 160 -5.19 -16.74 6.51
C GLU A 160 -4.37 -15.65 7.22
N LEU A 161 -3.41 -15.03 6.52
CA LEU A 161 -2.56 -13.96 7.05
C LEU A 161 -3.40 -12.75 7.46
N TRP A 162 -4.35 -12.33 6.63
CA TRP A 162 -5.21 -11.18 6.92
C TRP A 162 -6.23 -11.44 8.01
N ALA A 163 -6.69 -12.68 8.19
CA ALA A 163 -7.55 -13.04 9.32
C ALA A 163 -6.85 -12.79 10.66
N ALA A 164 -5.56 -13.06 10.76
CA ALA A 164 -4.77 -12.74 11.96
C ALA A 164 -4.69 -11.22 12.20
N VAL A 165 -4.48 -10.43 11.15
CA VAL A 165 -4.45 -8.95 11.22
C VAL A 165 -5.81 -8.38 11.58
N ASP A 166 -6.89 -8.88 11.00
CA ASP A 166 -8.25 -8.41 11.26
C ASP A 166 -8.74 -8.76 12.67
N ALA A 167 -8.17 -9.80 13.27
CA ALA A 167 -8.33 -10.13 14.69
C ALA A 167 -7.49 -9.26 15.63
N GLY A 168 -6.80 -8.22 15.11
CA GLY A 168 -5.94 -7.34 15.90
C GLY A 168 -4.55 -7.89 16.21
N GLY A 169 -4.15 -8.97 15.52
CA GLY A 169 -2.84 -9.59 15.64
C GLY A 169 -1.85 -9.18 14.55
N ALA A 170 -0.92 -10.08 14.27
CA ALA A 170 0.14 -9.92 13.29
C ALA A 170 0.37 -11.22 12.52
N PHE A 171 1.05 -11.14 11.38
CA PHE A 171 1.61 -12.33 10.75
C PHE A 171 3.13 -12.20 10.57
N ASP A 172 3.82 -13.34 10.47
CA ASP A 172 5.25 -13.45 10.29
C ASP A 172 5.56 -14.34 9.07
N ILE A 173 6.21 -13.75 8.07
CA ILE A 173 6.58 -14.47 6.83
C ILE A 173 7.84 -15.33 6.98
N LYS A 174 8.62 -15.18 8.05
CA LYS A 174 9.80 -16.03 8.32
C LYS A 174 9.40 -17.49 8.50
N GLN A 175 8.27 -17.71 9.19
CA GLN A 175 7.73 -19.04 9.41
C GLN A 175 7.36 -19.76 8.10
N ALA A 176 7.05 -18.98 7.05
CA ALA A 176 6.75 -19.49 5.72
C ALA A 176 7.98 -19.59 4.80
N GLY A 177 9.19 -19.26 5.30
CA GLY A 177 10.42 -19.26 4.49
C GLY A 177 10.45 -18.22 3.38
N LEU A 178 9.71 -17.12 3.55
CA LEU A 178 9.56 -16.09 2.50
C LEU A 178 10.40 -14.83 2.76
N PHE A 179 11.11 -14.77 3.89
CA PHE A 179 11.82 -13.56 4.31
C PHE A 179 12.91 -13.13 3.32
N ASP A 180 13.66 -14.09 2.77
CA ASP A 180 14.73 -13.80 1.81
C ASP A 180 14.22 -13.14 0.52
N LYS A 181 12.94 -13.33 0.19
CA LYS A 181 12.32 -12.74 -1.00
C LYS A 181 12.10 -11.24 -0.89
N ILE A 182 12.22 -10.66 0.29
CA ILE A 182 12.03 -9.23 0.53
C ILE A 182 13.34 -8.47 0.75
N ALA A 183 14.50 -9.11 0.59
CA ALA A 183 15.81 -8.52 0.83
C ALA A 183 16.13 -7.27 -0.03
N ASP A 184 15.45 -7.12 -1.17
CA ASP A 184 15.61 -5.96 -2.07
C ASP A 184 14.64 -4.81 -1.76
N TYR A 185 13.90 -4.90 -0.65
CA TYR A 185 12.98 -3.89 -0.15
C TYR A 185 13.43 -3.40 1.24
N GLY A 186 13.07 -2.17 1.58
CA GLY A 186 13.39 -1.59 2.89
C GLY A 186 14.39 -0.49 2.85
#